data_50ca434509cf7bf365b0d0bad55e2381
#
_entry.id   50ca434509cf7bf365b0d0bad55e2381
#
_cell.length_a   1.000
_cell.length_b   1.000
_cell.length_c   1.000
_cell.angle_alpha   90.00
_cell.angle_beta   90.00
_cell.angle_gamma   90.00
#
_symmetry.space_group_name_H-M   'P 1'
#
loop_
_entity.id
_entity.type
_entity.pdbx_description
1 polymer ?
#
loop_
_entity_poly.entity_id
_entity_poly.type
_entity_poly.pdbx_seq_one_letter_code
_entity_poly.pdbx_strand_id
1 'polypeptide(L)'
;MKRVKYTIANWKMNGLNGAVKVVNSIDRHIKKTRHKKSKVVICPPFTLLTNFINAKTGIDFGGQDCHHLNEGAFTGCISAQMLKSAGCKY
;
A
#
# COMPACT_ATOMS: atom_id res chain seq x y z
N MET A 1 23.39 9.99 -11.32
CA MET A 1 22.42 9.20 -10.55
C MET A 1 21.06 9.88 -10.60
N LYS A 2 20.04 9.19 -11.09
CA LYS A 2 18.68 9.73 -11.13
C LYS A 2 17.96 9.44 -9.82
N ARG A 3 17.43 10.48 -9.22
CA ARG A 3 16.59 10.32 -8.02
C ARG A 3 15.17 9.94 -8.43
N VAL A 4 14.60 8.98 -7.74
CA VAL A 4 13.19 8.62 -7.87
C VAL A 4 12.39 9.42 -6.84
N LYS A 5 11.33 10.05 -7.30
CA LYS A 5 10.40 10.74 -6.39
C LYS A 5 9.36 9.75 -5.89
N TYR A 6 9.06 9.82 -4.61
CA TYR A 6 8.02 9.03 -3.98
C TYR A 6 6.93 9.94 -3.44
N THR A 7 5.71 9.58 -3.69
CA THR A 7 4.54 10.14 -3.02
C THR A 7 3.94 9.00 -2.20
N ILE A 8 4.02 9.12 -0.90
CA ILE A 8 3.59 8.07 0.02
C ILE A 8 2.43 8.56 0.85
N ALA A 9 1.29 7.89 0.75
CA ALA A 9 0.08 8.23 1.47
C ALA A 9 -0.14 7.27 2.63
N ASN A 10 -0.07 7.79 3.84
CA ASN A 10 -0.40 7.03 5.04
C ASN A 10 -1.90 7.24 5.35
N TRP A 11 -2.71 6.20 5.17
CA TRP A 11 -4.14 6.27 5.44
C TRP A 11 -4.47 6.30 6.92
N LYS A 12 -3.51 5.95 7.76
CA LYS A 12 -3.72 5.84 9.19
C LYS A 12 -4.90 4.91 9.48
N MET A 13 -5.65 5.14 10.54
CA MET A 13 -6.79 4.27 10.90
C MET A 13 -8.04 4.74 10.20
N ASN A 14 -8.10 4.57 8.87
CA ASN A 14 -9.22 5.01 8.04
C ASN A 14 -9.49 3.98 6.94
N GLY A 15 -10.73 3.91 6.54
CA GLY A 15 -11.13 3.18 5.34
C GLY A 15 -11.83 1.86 5.61
N LEU A 16 -12.83 1.62 4.78
CA LEU A 16 -13.58 0.37 4.71
C LEU A 16 -13.44 -0.18 3.27
N ASN A 17 -14.00 -1.35 3.01
CA ASN A 17 -13.83 -2.02 1.71
C ASN A 17 -14.19 -1.14 0.50
N GLY A 18 -15.20 -0.29 0.63
CA GLY A 18 -15.58 0.63 -0.43
C GLY A 18 -14.51 1.65 -0.82
N ALA A 19 -13.50 1.82 0.03
CA ALA A 19 -12.41 2.77 -0.23
C ALA A 19 -11.55 2.38 -1.45
N VAL A 20 -11.68 1.17 -1.98
CA VAL A 20 -11.03 0.78 -3.23
C VAL A 20 -11.40 1.72 -4.39
N LYS A 21 -12.54 2.37 -4.34
CA LYS A 21 -12.94 3.38 -5.33
C LYS A 21 -11.99 4.57 -5.36
N VAL A 22 -11.47 4.96 -4.20
CA VAL A 22 -10.49 6.05 -4.09
C VAL A 22 -9.17 5.62 -4.72
N VAL A 23 -8.72 4.40 -4.46
CA VAL A 23 -7.51 3.84 -5.07
C VAL A 23 -7.63 3.84 -6.59
N ASN A 24 -8.75 3.37 -7.12
CA ASN A 24 -8.99 3.36 -8.56
C ASN A 24 -9.01 4.77 -9.16
N SER A 25 -9.58 5.73 -8.44
CA SER A 25 -9.61 7.14 -8.86
C SER A 25 -8.20 7.74 -8.91
N ILE A 26 -7.39 7.46 -7.91
CA ILE A 26 -5.98 7.91 -7.88
C ILE A 26 -5.21 7.30 -9.05
N ASP A 27 -5.38 6.00 -9.29
CA ASP A 27 -4.72 5.30 -10.40
C ASP A 27 -5.07 5.91 -11.75
N ARG A 28 -6.34 6.20 -11.98
CA ARG A 28 -6.79 6.87 -13.21
C ARG A 28 -6.15 8.23 -13.39
N HIS A 29 -6.05 9.01 -12.31
CA HIS A 29 -5.41 10.31 -12.32
C HIS A 29 -3.92 10.22 -12.66
N ILE A 30 -3.20 9.28 -12.05
CA ILE A 30 -1.78 9.04 -12.31
C ILE A 30 -1.56 8.69 -13.78
N LYS A 31 -2.35 7.80 -14.33
CA LYS A 31 -2.24 7.37 -15.73
C LYS A 31 -2.52 8.53 -16.69
N LYS A 32 -3.50 9.36 -16.37
CA LYS A 32 -3.90 10.51 -17.20
C LYS A 32 -2.84 11.61 -17.22
N THR A 33 -2.19 11.85 -16.08
CA THR A 33 -1.20 12.92 -15.95
C THR A 33 0.21 12.48 -16.34
N ARG A 34 0.43 11.20 -16.61
CA ARG A 34 1.70 10.63 -17.06
C ARG A 34 2.89 10.97 -16.14
N HIS A 35 2.71 10.91 -14.83
CA HIS A 35 3.80 11.11 -13.87
C HIS A 35 4.75 9.91 -13.85
N LYS A 36 5.44 9.66 -14.95
CA LYS A 36 6.28 8.47 -15.12
C LYS A 36 7.50 8.42 -14.22
N LYS A 37 7.89 9.55 -13.63
CA LYS A 37 9.11 9.65 -12.81
C LYS A 37 8.84 9.57 -11.31
N SER A 38 7.60 9.43 -10.91
CA SER A 38 7.21 9.34 -9.51
C SER A 38 6.60 7.99 -9.23
N LYS A 39 6.95 7.45 -8.06
CA LYS A 39 6.28 6.26 -7.53
C LYS A 39 5.24 6.68 -6.51
N VAL A 40 4.06 6.11 -6.62
CA VAL A 40 2.99 6.35 -5.66
C VAL A 40 2.84 5.10 -4.81
N VAL A 41 2.92 5.27 -3.50
CA VAL A 41 2.76 4.21 -2.51
C VAL A 41 1.62 4.59 -1.59
N ILE A 42 0.74 3.65 -1.32
CA ILE A 42 -0.34 3.81 -0.34
C ILE A 42 -0.12 2.82 0.78
N CYS A 43 -0.18 3.30 2.02
CA CYS A 43 -0.07 2.49 3.22
C CYS A 43 -1.42 2.51 3.97
N PRO A 44 -2.36 1.63 3.60
CA PRO A 44 -3.66 1.54 4.25
C PRO A 44 -3.58 0.66 5.50
N PRO A 45 -4.64 0.59 6.31
CA PRO A 45 -4.76 -0.44 7.33
C PRO A 45 -4.58 -1.84 6.73
N PHE A 46 -4.06 -2.78 7.51
CA PHE A 46 -3.81 -4.14 7.06
C PHE A 46 -5.06 -4.82 6.47
N THR A 47 -6.22 -4.50 7.02
CA THR A 47 -7.50 -5.06 6.58
C THR A 47 -7.89 -4.69 5.14
N LEU A 48 -7.25 -3.68 4.56
CA LEU A 48 -7.55 -3.20 3.21
C LEU A 48 -6.48 -3.59 2.19
N LEU A 49 -5.33 -4.10 2.63
CA LEU A 49 -4.20 -4.36 1.72
C LEU A 49 -4.58 -5.32 0.59
N THR A 50 -5.13 -6.47 0.90
CA THR A 50 -5.49 -7.47 -0.12
C THR A 50 -6.52 -6.92 -1.11
N ASN A 51 -7.55 -6.21 -0.60
CA ASN A 51 -8.57 -5.62 -1.44
C ASN A 51 -7.98 -4.58 -2.42
N PHE A 52 -7.10 -3.74 -1.91
CA PHE A 52 -6.46 -2.69 -2.71
C PHE A 52 -5.48 -3.27 -3.75
N ILE A 53 -4.69 -4.26 -3.33
CA ILE A 53 -3.72 -4.91 -4.21
C ILE A 53 -4.44 -5.66 -5.34
N ASN A 54 -5.57 -6.30 -5.04
CA ASN A 54 -6.35 -7.04 -6.03
C ASN A 54 -7.00 -6.12 -7.08
N ALA A 55 -7.07 -4.83 -6.85
CA ALA A 55 -7.54 -3.88 -7.85
C ALA A 55 -6.59 -3.74 -9.05
N LYS A 56 -5.37 -4.25 -8.93
CA LYS A 56 -4.36 -4.29 -10.01
C LYS A 56 -4.11 -2.93 -10.64
N THR A 57 -3.74 -1.97 -9.82
CA THR A 57 -3.38 -0.62 -10.25
C THR A 57 -1.87 -0.49 -10.43
N GLY A 58 -1.42 0.66 -10.92
CA GLY A 58 0.00 1.01 -10.95
C GLY A 58 0.53 1.54 -9.62
N ILE A 59 -0.28 1.50 -8.56
CA ILE A 59 0.10 1.97 -7.23
C ILE A 59 0.76 0.82 -6.48
N ASP A 60 1.85 1.11 -5.78
CA ASP A 60 2.48 0.18 -4.85
C ASP A 60 1.88 0.36 -3.44
N PHE A 61 1.89 -0.71 -2.68
CA PHE A 61 1.33 -0.71 -1.32
C PHE A 61 2.37 -1.08 -0.29
N GLY A 62 2.20 -0.56 0.91
CA GLY A 62 3.06 -0.83 2.04
C GLY A 62 2.28 -1.00 3.33
N GLY A 63 2.92 -1.57 4.33
CA GLY A 63 2.38 -1.61 5.68
C GLY A 63 2.59 -0.28 6.38
N GLN A 64 1.68 0.06 7.29
CA GLN A 64 1.85 1.26 8.12
C GLN A 64 2.92 1.04 9.20
N ASP A 65 3.03 -0.19 9.66
CA ASP A 65 4.09 -0.67 10.56
C ASP A 65 4.28 -2.17 10.34
N CYS A 66 5.22 -2.76 11.03
CA CYS A 66 5.36 -4.21 11.07
C CYS A 66 6.12 -4.64 12.33
N HIS A 67 5.91 -5.88 12.75
CA HIS A 67 6.66 -6.49 13.84
C HIS A 67 8.06 -6.90 13.35
N HIS A 68 9.04 -6.87 14.23
CA HIS A 68 10.42 -7.20 13.88
C HIS A 68 10.69 -8.71 13.75
N LEU A 69 9.81 -9.55 14.30
CA LEU A 69 9.91 -11.01 14.16
C LEU A 69 8.96 -11.51 13.07
N ASN A 70 9.27 -12.67 12.51
CA ASN A 70 8.48 -13.24 11.44
C ASN A 70 7.16 -13.86 11.93
N GLU A 71 7.16 -14.39 13.14
CA GLU A 71 6.00 -15.05 13.73
C GLU A 71 6.16 -15.12 15.25
N GLY A 72 5.10 -15.48 15.95
CA GLY A 72 5.12 -15.64 17.38
C GLY A 72 3.79 -15.32 18.03
N ALA A 73 3.77 -15.35 19.36
CA ALA A 73 2.59 -15.10 20.18
C ALA A 73 2.32 -13.59 20.37
N PHE A 74 2.39 -12.83 19.28
CA PHE A 74 2.23 -11.38 19.28
C PHE A 74 0.86 -11.02 18.69
N THR A 75 -0.14 -11.16 19.50
CA THR A 75 -1.54 -10.98 19.11
C THR A 75 -1.76 -9.61 18.48
N GLY A 76 -2.32 -9.58 17.27
CA GLY A 76 -2.63 -8.36 16.52
C GLY A 76 -1.48 -7.81 15.69
N CYS A 77 -0.26 -8.31 15.87
CA CYS A 77 0.90 -7.83 15.11
C CYS A 77 1.02 -8.52 13.74
N ILE A 78 1.60 -7.83 12.80
CA ILE A 78 1.83 -8.29 11.44
C ILE A 78 3.32 -8.21 11.14
N SER A 79 3.89 -9.28 10.59
CA SER A 79 5.31 -9.31 10.22
C SER A 79 5.54 -8.73 8.82
N ALA A 80 6.79 -8.33 8.56
CA ALA A 80 7.20 -7.93 7.22
C ALA A 80 6.98 -9.06 6.20
N GLN A 81 7.22 -10.30 6.59
CA GLN A 81 6.99 -11.48 5.75
C GLN A 81 5.51 -11.62 5.36
N MET A 82 4.60 -11.38 6.31
CA MET A 82 3.15 -11.39 6.04
C MET A 82 2.77 -10.28 5.04
N LEU A 83 3.33 -9.09 5.21
CA LEU A 83 3.09 -7.97 4.30
C LEU A 83 3.56 -8.30 2.88
N LYS A 84 4.76 -8.84 2.76
CA LYS A 84 5.30 -9.25 1.46
C LYS A 84 4.43 -10.33 0.82
N SER A 85 3.98 -11.30 1.58
CA SER A 85 3.09 -12.36 1.11
C SER A 85 1.75 -11.80 0.62
N ALA A 86 1.25 -10.75 1.25
CA ALA A 86 0.02 -10.08 0.81
C ALA A 86 0.21 -9.26 -0.48
N GLY A 87 1.44 -8.96 -0.86
CA GLY A 87 1.77 -8.21 -2.07
C GLY A 87 2.34 -6.82 -1.82
N CYS A 88 2.67 -6.47 -0.58
CA CYS A 88 3.30 -5.19 -0.27
C CYS A 88 4.75 -5.15 -0.75
N LYS A 89 5.17 -3.98 -1.20
CA LYS A 89 6.57 -3.71 -1.56
C LYS A 89 7.30 -2.86 -0.52
N TYR A 90 6.58 -2.19 0.36
CA TYR A 90 7.13 -1.27 1.34
C TYR A 90 6.57 -1.57 2.72
#